data_e4327380491d8f7116d13032a271338a
#
_entry.id   e4327380491d8f7116d13032a271338a
#
_cell.length_a   1.000
_cell.length_b   1.000
_cell.length_c   1.000
_cell.angle_alpha   90.00
_cell.angle_beta   90.00
_cell.angle_gamma   90.00
#
_symmetry.space_group_name_H-M   'P 1'
#
loop_
_entity.id
_entity.type
_entity.pdbx_description
1 polymer ?
#
loop_
_entity_poly.entity_id
_entity_poly.type
_entity_poly.pdbx_seq_one_letter_code
_entity_poly.pdbx_strand_id
1 'polypeptide(L)'
;MNILGVVFALAAGVFFGIIGPVTKTAYNLGAGIGLAIFLRYIVALIIVSPLIPSQKNLLSTYKKNIHYFALITLASVMLTTGLLISVTFINVSLTIIIFCTYPIIVLVISIFITKEKIKNLIKFLFITTFIGLFFALSPSTEELKIEGILFALVASLGASIMIVTNQSMAKKNITPIQINIFINFFNTIFFFIILSLFYKIDFNVELNTFLILLIPSCSYAIALFLQLLAIPRIGQT
;
A
#
# COMPACT_ATOMS: atom_id res chain seq x y z
N MET A 1 -2.72 8.92 -23.00
CA MET A 1 -2.38 8.89 -21.55
C MET A 1 -3.20 9.96 -20.84
N ASN A 2 -3.94 9.60 -19.83
CA ASN A 2 -4.78 10.57 -19.11
C ASN A 2 -3.91 11.37 -18.13
N ILE A 3 -3.67 12.65 -18.42
CA ILE A 3 -2.80 13.54 -17.63
C ILE A 3 -3.23 13.57 -16.16
N LEU A 4 -4.54 13.60 -15.90
CA LEU A 4 -5.08 13.59 -14.54
C LEU A 4 -4.71 12.32 -13.77
N GLY A 5 -4.66 11.16 -14.44
CA GLY A 5 -4.21 9.91 -13.85
C GLY A 5 -2.73 9.96 -13.44
N VAL A 6 -1.89 10.58 -14.28
CA VAL A 6 -0.45 10.77 -13.97
C VAL A 6 -0.27 11.70 -12.77
N VAL A 7 -1.01 12.81 -12.72
CA VAL A 7 -0.97 13.74 -11.58
C VAL A 7 -1.37 13.03 -10.29
N PHE A 8 -2.43 12.22 -10.30
CA PHE A 8 -2.83 11.43 -9.12
C PHE A 8 -1.77 10.41 -8.71
N ALA A 9 -1.12 9.75 -9.69
CA ALA A 9 -0.05 8.79 -9.39
C ALA A 9 1.17 9.47 -8.75
N LEU A 10 1.60 10.62 -9.29
CA LEU A 10 2.71 11.40 -8.74
C LEU A 10 2.40 11.91 -7.32
N ALA A 11 1.21 12.46 -7.12
CA ALA A 11 0.78 12.92 -5.80
C ALA A 11 0.71 11.76 -4.80
N ALA A 12 0.18 10.60 -5.20
CA ALA A 12 0.18 9.39 -4.37
C ALA A 12 1.61 8.98 -3.99
N GLY A 13 2.55 9.04 -4.94
CA GLY A 13 3.97 8.73 -4.70
C GLY A 13 4.60 9.63 -3.64
N VAL A 14 4.32 10.93 -3.67
CA VAL A 14 4.80 11.88 -2.64
C VAL A 14 4.29 11.49 -1.25
N PHE A 15 2.99 11.25 -1.11
CA PHE A 15 2.41 10.85 0.18
C PHE A 15 2.91 9.48 0.66
N PHE A 16 3.09 8.50 -0.24
CA PHE A 16 3.69 7.22 0.13
C PHE A 16 5.15 7.36 0.57
N GLY A 17 5.91 8.28 -0.04
CA GLY A 17 7.31 8.54 0.31
C GLY A 17 7.50 9.02 1.76
N ILE A 18 6.54 9.74 2.32
CA ILE A 18 6.57 10.24 3.71
C ILE A 18 6.42 9.10 4.73
N ILE A 19 5.71 8.01 4.38
CA ILE A 19 5.30 6.98 5.33
C ILE A 19 6.50 6.29 5.99
N GLY A 20 7.44 5.79 5.21
CA GLY A 20 8.57 4.99 5.71
C GLY A 20 9.44 5.75 6.70
N PRO A 21 10.02 6.90 6.34
CA PRO A 21 10.89 7.68 7.21
C PRO A 21 10.19 8.10 8.52
N VAL A 22 8.96 8.62 8.43
CA VAL A 22 8.23 9.11 9.62
C VAL A 22 7.82 7.95 10.52
N THR A 23 7.43 6.79 9.95
CA THR A 23 7.13 5.60 10.76
C THR A 23 8.39 5.09 11.48
N LYS A 24 9.55 5.08 10.82
CA LYS A 24 10.82 4.70 11.46
C LYS A 24 11.18 5.63 12.61
N THR A 25 10.97 6.95 12.45
CA THR A 25 11.17 7.91 13.53
C THR A 25 10.26 7.60 14.72
N ALA A 26 8.99 7.30 14.48
CA ALA A 26 8.06 6.93 15.55
C ALA A 26 8.49 5.64 16.28
N TYR A 27 9.00 4.63 15.55
CA TYR A 27 9.54 3.42 16.15
C TYR A 27 10.75 3.69 17.04
N ASN A 28 11.65 4.56 16.62
CA ASN A 28 12.80 4.98 17.42
C ASN A 28 12.39 5.73 18.71
N LEU A 29 11.19 6.33 18.73
CA LEU A 29 10.58 6.97 19.88
C LEU A 29 9.70 6.01 20.72
N GLY A 30 9.78 4.69 20.46
CA GLY A 30 9.09 3.67 21.23
C GLY A 30 7.69 3.30 20.74
N ALA A 31 7.25 3.79 19.57
CA ALA A 31 5.97 3.36 19.02
C ALA A 31 5.97 1.87 18.63
N GLY A 32 4.94 1.16 19.04
CA GLY A 32 4.75 -0.25 18.64
C GLY A 32 4.26 -0.39 17.19
N ILE A 33 4.72 -1.45 16.50
CA ILE A 33 4.30 -1.78 15.11
C ILE A 33 2.78 -1.95 15.04
N GLY A 34 2.19 -2.61 16.04
CA GLY A 34 0.75 -2.85 16.09
C GLY A 34 -0.06 -1.56 16.10
N LEU A 35 0.35 -0.57 16.90
CA LEU A 35 -0.29 0.74 16.94
C LEU A 35 -0.19 1.46 15.58
N ALA A 36 0.99 1.42 14.94
CA ALA A 36 1.20 2.03 13.63
C ALA A 36 0.30 1.42 12.55
N ILE A 37 0.15 0.08 12.52
CA ILE A 37 -0.72 -0.61 11.58
C ILE A 37 -2.20 -0.26 11.84
N PHE A 38 -2.63 -0.33 13.09
CA PHE A 38 -4.02 -0.05 13.47
C PHE A 38 -4.42 1.39 13.14
N LEU A 39 -3.60 2.37 13.55
CA LEU A 39 -3.84 3.79 13.25
C LEU A 39 -3.93 4.07 11.75
N ARG A 40 -3.13 3.39 10.94
CA ARG A 40 -3.16 3.54 9.49
C ARG A 40 -4.54 3.28 8.91
N TYR A 41 -5.17 2.18 9.27
CA TYR A 41 -6.47 1.79 8.71
C TYR A 41 -7.64 2.53 9.34
N ILE A 42 -7.62 2.77 10.66
CA ILE A 42 -8.71 3.49 11.31
C ILE A 42 -8.75 4.96 10.89
N VAL A 43 -7.59 5.63 10.76
CA VAL A 43 -7.53 7.01 10.25
C VAL A 43 -8.00 7.08 8.81
N ALA A 44 -7.59 6.12 7.96
CA ALA A 44 -8.06 6.07 6.58
C ALA A 44 -9.57 5.81 6.49
N LEU A 45 -10.13 4.97 7.39
CA LEU A 45 -11.57 4.74 7.46
C LEU A 45 -12.32 6.01 7.88
N ILE A 46 -11.82 6.74 8.88
CA ILE A 46 -12.40 8.01 9.32
C ILE A 46 -12.42 9.03 8.17
N ILE A 47 -11.28 9.16 7.44
CA ILE A 47 -11.17 10.12 6.33
C ILE A 47 -12.10 9.76 5.17
N VAL A 48 -12.32 8.48 4.88
CA VAL A 48 -13.21 8.06 3.80
C VAL A 48 -14.69 7.96 4.19
N SER A 49 -14.99 7.92 5.49
CA SER A 49 -16.35 7.72 6.00
C SER A 49 -17.38 8.74 5.52
N PRO A 50 -17.07 10.05 5.33
CA PRO A 50 -18.02 11.03 4.80
C PRO A 50 -18.46 10.73 3.36
N LEU A 51 -17.71 9.90 2.63
CA LEU A 51 -18.04 9.52 1.25
C LEU A 51 -18.96 8.28 1.17
N ILE A 52 -19.21 7.59 2.28
CA ILE A 52 -20.07 6.39 2.33
C ILE A 52 -21.49 6.67 1.85
N PRO A 53 -22.18 7.76 2.30
CA PRO A 53 -23.54 8.04 1.88
C PRO A 53 -23.69 8.30 0.37
N SER A 54 -22.61 8.71 -0.29
CA SER A 54 -22.63 8.96 -1.75
C SER A 54 -22.64 7.67 -2.58
N GLN A 55 -22.34 6.50 -1.96
CA GLN A 55 -22.18 5.23 -2.65
C GLN A 55 -23.50 4.45 -2.70
N LYS A 56 -24.16 4.46 -3.87
CA LYS A 56 -25.36 3.66 -4.11
C LYS A 56 -25.02 2.16 -4.19
N ASN A 57 -25.90 1.31 -3.66
CA ASN A 57 -25.81 -0.16 -3.77
C ASN A 57 -24.51 -0.78 -3.22
N LEU A 58 -23.88 -0.18 -2.20
CA LEU A 58 -22.60 -0.60 -1.65
C LEU A 58 -22.60 -2.10 -1.26
N LEU A 59 -23.59 -2.52 -0.45
CA LEU A 59 -23.69 -3.91 0.03
C LEU A 59 -23.94 -4.93 -1.09
N SER A 60 -24.75 -4.58 -2.10
CA SER A 60 -25.00 -5.48 -3.24
C SER A 60 -23.74 -5.63 -4.10
N THR A 61 -22.99 -4.56 -4.31
CA THR A 61 -21.69 -4.58 -5.02
C THR A 61 -20.69 -5.48 -4.30
N TYR A 62 -20.61 -5.38 -2.96
CA TYR A 62 -19.72 -6.21 -2.17
C TYR A 62 -20.10 -7.69 -2.23
N LYS A 63 -21.37 -8.04 -2.02
CA LYS A 63 -21.85 -9.42 -2.10
C LYS A 63 -21.57 -10.05 -3.47
N LYS A 64 -21.83 -9.33 -4.56
CA LYS A 64 -21.65 -9.81 -5.93
C LYS A 64 -20.17 -10.04 -6.29
N ASN A 65 -19.26 -9.27 -5.71
CA ASN A 65 -17.84 -9.27 -6.07
C ASN A 65 -16.92 -9.60 -4.88
N ILE A 66 -17.41 -10.36 -3.90
CA ILE A 66 -16.72 -10.61 -2.62
C ILE A 66 -15.29 -11.16 -2.80
N HIS A 67 -15.05 -12.00 -3.81
CA HIS A 67 -13.74 -12.57 -4.08
C HIS A 67 -12.70 -11.50 -4.47
N TYR A 68 -13.08 -10.47 -5.26
CA TYR A 68 -12.18 -9.36 -5.57
C TYR A 68 -11.90 -8.51 -4.34
N PHE A 69 -12.93 -8.25 -3.53
CA PHE A 69 -12.79 -7.47 -2.30
C PHE A 69 -11.94 -8.21 -1.26
N ALA A 70 -12.12 -9.52 -1.11
CA ALA A 70 -11.28 -10.34 -0.23
C ALA A 70 -9.82 -10.35 -0.70
N LEU A 71 -9.59 -10.51 -2.02
CA LEU A 71 -8.25 -10.54 -2.59
C LEU A 71 -7.52 -9.19 -2.42
N ILE A 72 -8.20 -8.07 -2.70
CA ILE A 72 -7.57 -6.75 -2.57
C ILE A 72 -7.32 -6.37 -1.10
N THR A 73 -8.17 -6.82 -0.18
CA THR A 73 -7.99 -6.63 1.27
C THR A 73 -6.79 -7.44 1.77
N LEU A 74 -6.69 -8.72 1.40
CA LEU A 74 -5.53 -9.55 1.73
C LEU A 74 -4.23 -8.94 1.17
N ALA A 75 -4.26 -8.50 -0.08
CA ALA A 75 -3.13 -7.83 -0.72
C ALA A 75 -2.72 -6.54 0.03
N SER A 76 -3.68 -5.76 0.52
CA SER A 76 -3.43 -4.58 1.34
C SER A 76 -2.82 -4.92 2.70
N VAL A 77 -3.25 -6.04 3.33
CA VAL A 77 -2.61 -6.56 4.55
C VAL A 77 -1.15 -6.92 4.28
N MET A 78 -0.89 -7.72 3.24
CA MET A 78 0.47 -8.13 2.85
C MET A 78 1.38 -6.91 2.60
N LEU A 79 0.87 -5.91 1.87
CA LEU A 79 1.60 -4.68 1.58
C LEU A 79 1.93 -3.90 2.86
N THR A 80 0.95 -3.69 3.71
CA THR A 80 1.14 -2.86 4.91
C THR A 80 2.00 -3.56 5.96
N THR A 81 1.70 -4.80 6.29
CA THR A 81 2.50 -5.57 7.26
C THR A 81 3.91 -5.79 6.76
N GLY A 82 4.06 -6.14 5.48
CA GLY A 82 5.35 -6.34 4.85
C GLY A 82 6.24 -5.11 4.95
N LEU A 83 5.75 -3.93 4.56
CA LEU A 83 6.54 -2.69 4.66
C LEU A 83 6.85 -2.30 6.10
N LEU A 84 5.85 -2.29 6.99
CA LEU A 84 6.03 -1.81 8.36
C LEU A 84 6.90 -2.74 9.20
N ILE A 85 6.84 -4.05 8.95
CA ILE A 85 7.72 -5.01 9.63
C ILE A 85 9.12 -4.97 9.01
N SER A 86 9.26 -4.87 7.68
CA SER A 86 10.58 -4.79 7.02
C SER A 86 11.46 -3.69 7.60
N VAL A 87 10.91 -2.46 7.77
CA VAL A 87 11.66 -1.31 8.29
C VAL A 87 12.12 -1.45 9.75
N THR A 88 11.66 -2.47 10.48
CA THR A 88 12.20 -2.80 11.81
C THR A 88 13.48 -3.62 11.74
N PHE A 89 13.68 -4.38 10.66
CA PHE A 89 14.83 -5.28 10.48
C PHE A 89 15.92 -4.68 9.61
N ILE A 90 15.57 -3.90 8.59
CA ILE A 90 16.49 -3.27 7.65
C ILE A 90 16.18 -1.78 7.51
N ASN A 91 17.09 -1.03 6.89
CA ASN A 91 16.88 0.39 6.70
C ASN A 91 15.75 0.67 5.68
N VAL A 92 15.16 1.87 5.78
CA VAL A 92 14.01 2.29 4.94
C VAL A 92 14.37 2.30 3.46
N SER A 93 15.59 2.75 3.11
CA SER A 93 16.05 2.81 1.72
C SER A 93 16.09 1.42 1.08
N LEU A 94 16.65 0.43 1.77
CA LEU A 94 16.71 -0.95 1.30
C LEU A 94 15.32 -1.57 1.20
N THR A 95 14.46 -1.33 2.20
CA THR A 95 13.05 -1.76 2.16
C THR A 95 12.35 -1.25 0.91
N ILE A 96 12.51 0.04 0.57
CA ILE A 96 11.86 0.66 -0.59
C ILE A 96 12.42 0.09 -1.90
N ILE A 97 13.74 -0.13 -2.01
CA ILE A 97 14.34 -0.71 -3.22
C ILE A 97 13.78 -2.11 -3.49
N ILE A 98 13.72 -2.96 -2.45
CA ILE A 98 13.15 -4.30 -2.58
C ILE A 98 11.65 -4.22 -2.91
N PHE A 99 10.91 -3.36 -2.20
CA PHE A 99 9.49 -3.15 -2.47
C PHE A 99 9.24 -2.71 -3.92
N CYS A 100 10.08 -1.83 -4.49
CA CYS A 100 9.96 -1.36 -5.87
C CYS A 100 10.20 -2.45 -6.94
N THR A 101 10.38 -3.70 -6.56
CA THR A 101 10.28 -4.84 -7.48
C THR A 101 8.83 -5.16 -7.88
N TYR A 102 7.80 -4.58 -7.19
CA TYR A 102 6.39 -4.85 -7.48
C TYR A 102 5.99 -4.64 -8.94
N PRO A 103 6.49 -3.65 -9.70
CA PRO A 103 6.08 -3.51 -11.09
C PRO A 103 6.59 -4.66 -11.99
N ILE A 104 7.73 -5.31 -11.64
CA ILE A 104 8.19 -6.52 -12.34
C ILE A 104 7.15 -7.62 -12.14
N ILE A 105 6.70 -7.79 -10.91
CA ILE A 105 5.69 -8.81 -10.56
C ILE A 105 4.37 -8.51 -11.27
N VAL A 106 3.94 -7.23 -11.30
CA VAL A 106 2.75 -6.80 -12.08
C VAL A 106 2.89 -7.17 -13.55
N LEU A 107 4.06 -6.90 -14.17
CA LEU A 107 4.33 -7.25 -15.56
C LEU A 107 4.23 -8.77 -15.79
N VAL A 108 4.85 -9.55 -14.91
CA VAL A 108 4.80 -11.03 -14.98
C VAL A 108 3.35 -11.52 -14.89
N ILE A 109 2.60 -11.06 -13.89
CA ILE A 109 1.18 -11.42 -13.73
C ILE A 109 0.37 -11.00 -14.96
N SER A 110 0.62 -9.80 -15.49
CA SER A 110 -0.09 -9.30 -16.68
C SER A 110 0.15 -10.18 -17.91
N ILE A 111 1.39 -10.65 -18.13
CA ILE A 111 1.70 -11.58 -19.24
C ILE A 111 0.88 -12.85 -19.12
N PHE A 112 0.79 -13.44 -17.91
CA PHE A 112 0.01 -14.67 -17.70
C PHE A 112 -1.48 -14.46 -17.92
N ILE A 113 -2.02 -13.26 -17.62
CA ILE A 113 -3.44 -12.94 -17.79
C ILE A 113 -3.76 -12.53 -19.23
N THR A 114 -2.96 -11.65 -19.86
CA THR A 114 -3.25 -11.06 -21.18
C THR A 114 -2.58 -11.81 -22.32
N LYS A 115 -1.54 -12.61 -22.02
CA LYS A 115 -0.67 -13.28 -22.99
C LYS A 115 0.04 -12.33 -23.98
N GLU A 116 0.06 -11.04 -23.67
CA GLU A 116 0.74 -10.03 -24.49
C GLU A 116 2.23 -9.98 -24.20
N LYS A 117 3.02 -9.72 -25.26
CA LYS A 117 4.47 -9.55 -25.11
C LYS A 117 4.79 -8.15 -24.60
N ILE A 118 5.67 -8.06 -23.59
CA ILE A 118 6.15 -6.77 -23.08
C ILE A 118 7.01 -6.10 -24.16
N LYS A 119 6.68 -4.84 -24.48
CA LYS A 119 7.48 -4.02 -25.40
C LYS A 119 8.89 -3.78 -24.81
N ASN A 120 9.92 -3.85 -25.66
CA ASN A 120 11.32 -3.63 -25.22
C ASN A 120 11.55 -2.27 -24.55
N LEU A 121 10.80 -1.24 -24.97
CA LEU A 121 10.83 0.08 -24.32
C LEU A 121 10.44 0.00 -22.84
N ILE A 122 9.41 -0.78 -22.50
CA ILE A 122 8.97 -0.94 -21.10
C ILE A 122 10.05 -1.62 -20.27
N LYS A 123 10.70 -2.65 -20.83
CA LYS A 123 11.83 -3.32 -20.16
C LYS A 123 12.99 -2.35 -19.88
N PHE A 124 13.34 -1.54 -20.88
CA PHE A 124 14.40 -0.53 -20.76
C PHE A 124 14.07 0.53 -19.69
N LEU A 125 12.87 1.11 -19.75
CA LEU A 125 12.41 2.08 -18.75
C LEU A 125 12.41 1.50 -17.33
N PHE A 126 12.13 0.20 -17.23
CA PHE A 126 12.14 -0.49 -15.96
C PHE A 126 13.55 -0.57 -15.36
N ILE A 127 14.51 -1.03 -16.16
CA ILE A 127 15.91 -1.16 -15.76
C ILE A 127 16.47 0.21 -15.35
N THR A 128 16.24 1.24 -16.16
CA THR A 128 16.72 2.60 -15.88
C THR A 128 16.12 3.18 -14.61
N THR A 129 14.83 2.95 -14.38
CA THR A 129 14.14 3.39 -13.13
C THR A 129 14.73 2.69 -11.91
N PHE A 130 15.00 1.38 -12.01
CA PHE A 130 15.55 0.62 -10.88
C PHE A 130 17.00 1.04 -10.56
N ILE A 131 17.81 1.28 -11.57
CA ILE A 131 19.17 1.81 -11.41
C ILE A 131 19.11 3.21 -10.78
N GLY A 132 18.25 4.09 -11.28
CA GLY A 132 18.08 5.44 -10.72
C GLY A 132 17.64 5.41 -9.25
N LEU A 133 16.72 4.51 -8.90
CA LEU A 133 16.27 4.33 -7.53
C LEU A 133 17.40 3.84 -6.61
N PHE A 134 18.21 2.89 -7.08
CA PHE A 134 19.35 2.38 -6.31
C PHE A 134 20.34 3.50 -5.98
N PHE A 135 20.70 4.34 -6.95
CA PHE A 135 21.60 5.47 -6.70
C PHE A 135 20.96 6.56 -5.83
N ALA A 136 19.67 6.85 -6.03
CA ALA A 136 18.98 7.88 -5.26
C ALA A 136 18.82 7.52 -3.77
N LEU A 137 18.60 6.25 -3.46
CA LEU A 137 18.38 5.80 -2.10
C LEU A 137 19.67 5.40 -1.36
N SER A 138 20.78 5.19 -2.09
CA SER A 138 22.11 4.84 -1.53
C SER A 138 22.02 3.89 -0.33
N PRO A 139 21.49 2.66 -0.50
CA PRO A 139 21.23 1.76 0.62
C PRO A 139 22.53 1.36 1.32
N SER A 140 22.54 1.47 2.65
CA SER A 140 23.60 0.85 3.44
C SER A 140 23.34 -0.65 3.55
N THR A 141 24.39 -1.45 3.45
CA THR A 141 24.32 -2.92 3.57
C THR A 141 24.73 -3.44 4.95
N GLU A 142 24.99 -2.54 5.90
CA GLU A 142 25.54 -2.86 7.21
C GLU A 142 24.59 -3.71 8.08
N GLU A 143 23.28 -3.70 7.79
CA GLU A 143 22.28 -4.47 8.55
C GLU A 143 21.39 -5.30 7.62
N LEU A 144 21.98 -6.24 6.89
CA LEU A 144 21.20 -7.16 6.04
C LEU A 144 20.60 -8.28 6.90
N LYS A 145 19.34 -8.16 7.27
CA LYS A 145 18.56 -9.23 7.90
C LYS A 145 17.60 -9.84 6.88
N ILE A 146 17.67 -11.15 6.72
CA ILE A 146 16.88 -11.90 5.74
C ILE A 146 15.37 -11.72 5.99
N GLU A 147 14.97 -11.61 7.25
CA GLU A 147 13.59 -11.37 7.64
C GLU A 147 13.04 -10.06 7.03
N GLY A 148 13.83 -8.99 7.11
CA GLY A 148 13.49 -7.70 6.54
C GLY A 148 13.32 -7.76 5.02
N ILE A 149 14.22 -8.48 4.33
CA ILE A 149 14.13 -8.71 2.88
C ILE A 149 12.87 -9.48 2.52
N LEU A 150 12.57 -10.57 3.24
CA LEU A 150 11.37 -11.38 2.99
C LEU A 150 10.09 -10.57 3.20
N PHE A 151 10.00 -9.76 4.25
CA PHE A 151 8.84 -8.89 4.47
C PHE A 151 8.70 -7.82 3.40
N ALA A 152 9.79 -7.23 2.89
CA ALA A 152 9.74 -6.30 1.77
C ALA A 152 9.24 -6.97 0.47
N LEU A 153 9.65 -8.23 0.20
CA LEU A 153 9.15 -9.01 -0.93
C LEU A 153 7.66 -9.35 -0.77
N VAL A 154 7.20 -9.69 0.43
CA VAL A 154 5.77 -9.89 0.72
C VAL A 154 4.99 -8.62 0.44
N ALA A 155 5.51 -7.46 0.81
CA ALA A 155 4.90 -6.17 0.49
C ALA A 155 4.83 -5.91 -1.02
N SER A 156 5.89 -6.24 -1.75
CA SER A 156 5.96 -6.14 -3.21
C SER A 156 4.92 -7.03 -3.90
N LEU A 157 4.76 -8.26 -3.45
CA LEU A 157 3.70 -9.18 -3.91
C LEU A 157 2.31 -8.60 -3.62
N GLY A 158 2.08 -8.12 -2.40
CA GLY A 158 0.81 -7.49 -2.02
C GLY A 158 0.45 -6.30 -2.91
N ALA A 159 1.41 -5.39 -3.15
CA ALA A 159 1.22 -4.26 -4.07
C ALA A 159 0.84 -4.71 -5.48
N SER A 160 1.52 -5.74 -5.99
CA SER A 160 1.27 -6.27 -7.33
C SER A 160 -0.13 -6.84 -7.47
N ILE A 161 -0.56 -7.66 -6.52
CA ILE A 161 -1.92 -8.22 -6.48
C ILE A 161 -2.96 -7.10 -6.36
N MET A 162 -2.70 -6.10 -5.52
CA MET A 162 -3.59 -4.95 -5.33
C MET A 162 -3.80 -4.16 -6.63
N ILE A 163 -2.74 -3.89 -7.40
CA ILE A 163 -2.79 -3.16 -8.67
C ILE A 163 -3.61 -3.95 -9.70
N VAL A 164 -3.29 -5.22 -9.91
CA VAL A 164 -3.98 -6.08 -10.90
C VAL A 164 -5.45 -6.26 -10.53
N THR A 165 -5.74 -6.46 -9.24
CA THR A 165 -7.12 -6.61 -8.74
C THR A 165 -7.91 -5.31 -8.93
N ASN A 166 -7.31 -4.14 -8.63
CA ASN A 166 -7.96 -2.84 -8.83
C ASN A 166 -8.31 -2.59 -10.31
N GLN A 167 -7.41 -2.92 -11.25
CA GLN A 167 -7.71 -2.84 -12.69
C GLN A 167 -8.90 -3.73 -13.06
N SER A 168 -8.95 -4.95 -12.53
CA SER A 168 -10.05 -5.89 -12.77
C SER A 168 -11.38 -5.41 -12.18
N MET A 169 -11.34 -4.77 -11.01
CA MET A 169 -12.51 -4.17 -10.36
C MET A 169 -13.02 -2.94 -11.13
N ALA A 170 -12.11 -2.12 -11.66
CA ALA A 170 -12.47 -0.95 -12.48
C ALA A 170 -13.23 -1.36 -13.75
N LYS A 171 -12.84 -2.47 -14.41
CA LYS A 171 -13.57 -3.04 -15.57
C LYS A 171 -15.01 -3.48 -15.23
N LYS A 172 -15.29 -3.70 -13.94
CA LYS A 172 -16.63 -4.05 -13.42
C LYS A 172 -17.40 -2.84 -12.88
N ASN A 173 -16.94 -1.62 -13.17
CA ASN A 173 -17.51 -0.37 -12.69
C ASN A 173 -17.57 -0.24 -11.16
N ILE A 174 -16.66 -0.93 -10.45
CA ILE A 174 -16.50 -0.76 -9.01
C ILE A 174 -15.69 0.51 -8.78
N THR A 175 -16.22 1.42 -7.98
CA THR A 175 -15.58 2.73 -7.80
C THR A 175 -14.38 2.65 -6.83
N PRO A 176 -13.37 3.51 -7.01
CA PRO A 176 -12.24 3.62 -6.08
C PRO A 176 -12.66 3.88 -4.64
N ILE A 177 -13.76 4.62 -4.43
CA ILE A 177 -14.32 4.91 -3.10
C ILE A 177 -14.84 3.62 -2.45
N GLN A 178 -15.59 2.79 -3.19
CA GLN A 178 -16.08 1.49 -2.69
C GLN A 178 -14.93 0.58 -2.29
N ILE A 179 -13.87 0.54 -3.08
CA ILE A 179 -12.67 -0.25 -2.78
C ILE A 179 -11.98 0.26 -1.51
N ASN A 180 -11.80 1.58 -1.39
CA ASN A 180 -11.15 2.21 -0.26
C ASN A 180 -11.92 1.96 1.06
N ILE A 181 -13.26 2.15 1.04
CA ILE A 181 -14.12 1.88 2.19
C ILE A 181 -13.95 0.42 2.65
N PHE A 182 -14.03 -0.52 1.71
CA PHE A 182 -13.95 -1.95 2.02
C PHE A 182 -12.58 -2.33 2.64
N ILE A 183 -11.48 -1.93 1.99
CA ILE A 183 -10.13 -2.21 2.47
C ILE A 183 -9.95 -1.69 3.90
N ASN A 184 -10.27 -0.41 4.14
CA ASN A 184 -10.01 0.18 5.45
C ASN A 184 -10.94 -0.35 6.53
N PHE A 185 -12.22 -0.61 6.22
CA PHE A 185 -13.17 -1.19 7.17
C PHE A 185 -12.75 -2.59 7.63
N PHE A 186 -12.50 -3.49 6.67
CA PHE A 186 -12.15 -4.87 7.01
C PHE A 186 -10.76 -4.99 7.62
N ASN A 187 -9.78 -4.21 7.16
CA ASN A 187 -8.47 -4.21 7.75
C ASN A 187 -8.45 -3.61 9.15
N THR A 188 -9.27 -2.58 9.43
CA THR A 188 -9.42 -2.06 10.79
C THR A 188 -9.92 -3.14 11.74
N ILE A 189 -10.98 -3.87 11.35
CA ILE A 189 -11.54 -4.98 12.17
C ILE A 189 -10.51 -6.10 12.30
N PHE A 190 -9.90 -6.52 11.20
CA PHE A 190 -8.91 -7.60 11.18
C PHE A 190 -7.74 -7.32 12.11
N PHE A 191 -7.14 -6.14 12.01
CA PHE A 191 -6.01 -5.78 12.87
C PHE A 191 -6.45 -5.50 14.30
N PHE A 192 -7.63 -4.95 14.53
CA PHE A 192 -8.16 -4.83 15.89
C PHE A 192 -8.25 -6.20 16.57
N ILE A 193 -8.81 -7.20 15.89
CA ILE A 193 -8.94 -8.56 16.43
C ILE A 193 -7.56 -9.18 16.66
N ILE A 194 -6.67 -9.18 15.66
CA ILE A 194 -5.35 -9.80 15.77
C ILE A 194 -4.53 -9.14 16.88
N LEU A 195 -4.50 -7.81 16.92
CA LEU A 195 -3.72 -7.09 17.91
C LEU A 195 -4.29 -7.27 19.33
N SER A 196 -5.62 -7.37 19.47
CA SER A 196 -6.24 -7.63 20.77
C SER A 196 -5.99 -9.04 21.28
N LEU A 197 -5.85 -10.02 20.38
CA LEU A 197 -5.66 -11.43 20.76
C LEU A 197 -4.20 -11.80 20.97
N PHE A 198 -3.29 -11.30 20.12
CA PHE A 198 -1.91 -11.74 20.04
C PHE A 198 -0.89 -10.67 20.45
N TYR A 199 -1.23 -9.40 20.28
CA TYR A 199 -0.38 -8.27 20.64
C TYR A 199 -1.21 -7.31 21.47
N LYS A 200 -0.78 -7.02 22.71
CA LYS A 200 -1.37 -5.90 23.44
C LYS A 200 -1.08 -4.62 22.65
N ILE A 201 -2.13 -3.97 22.14
CA ILE A 201 -1.96 -2.64 21.56
C ILE A 201 -1.53 -1.74 22.72
N ASP A 202 -0.27 -1.38 22.73
CA ASP A 202 0.22 -0.46 23.73
C ASP A 202 -0.14 0.96 23.28
N PHE A 203 -1.18 1.52 23.89
CA PHE A 203 -1.56 2.92 23.73
C PHE A 203 -0.78 3.85 24.68
N ASN A 204 0.07 3.28 25.54
CA ASN A 204 0.83 4.05 26.52
C ASN A 204 2.08 4.67 25.89
N VAL A 205 1.89 5.37 24.80
CA VAL A 205 2.93 6.13 24.09
C VAL A 205 2.79 7.62 24.42
N GLU A 206 3.93 8.32 24.48
CA GLU A 206 3.92 9.77 24.66
C GLU A 206 3.07 10.45 23.55
N LEU A 207 2.38 11.53 23.93
CA LEU A 207 1.52 12.29 23.01
C LEU A 207 2.27 12.71 21.74
N ASN A 208 3.53 13.12 21.86
CA ASN A 208 4.36 13.49 20.71
C ASN A 208 4.56 12.33 19.74
N THR A 209 4.85 11.14 20.25
CA THR A 209 5.02 9.92 19.44
C THR A 209 3.72 9.54 18.74
N PHE A 210 2.58 9.65 19.45
CA PHE A 210 1.26 9.41 18.87
C PHE A 210 0.96 10.41 17.72
N LEU A 211 1.23 11.70 17.91
CA LEU A 211 1.05 12.73 16.87
C LEU A 211 1.94 12.46 15.65
N ILE A 212 3.18 12.01 15.86
CA ILE A 212 4.08 11.62 14.76
C ILE A 212 3.49 10.43 13.98
N LEU A 213 2.85 9.45 14.64
CA LEU A 213 2.19 8.33 13.95
C LEU A 213 0.94 8.72 13.15
N LEU A 214 0.29 9.83 13.48
CA LEU A 214 -0.84 10.32 12.68
C LEU A 214 -0.39 10.82 11.29
N ILE A 215 0.83 11.34 11.16
CA ILE A 215 1.35 11.83 9.87
C ILE A 215 1.38 10.71 8.82
N PRO A 216 2.06 9.56 9.03
CA PRO A 216 2.07 8.48 8.06
C PRO A 216 0.68 7.85 7.86
N SER A 217 -0.20 7.88 8.88
CA SER A 217 -1.56 7.36 8.77
C SER A 217 -2.43 8.23 7.87
N CYS A 218 -2.38 9.54 8.01
CA CYS A 218 -3.05 10.50 7.12
C CYS A 218 -2.47 10.43 5.70
N SER A 219 -1.13 10.37 5.59
CA SER A 219 -0.44 10.25 4.30
C SER A 219 -0.87 8.97 3.57
N TYR A 220 -1.00 7.86 4.27
CA TYR A 220 -1.51 6.60 3.70
C TYR A 220 -2.95 6.75 3.17
N ALA A 221 -3.84 7.36 3.94
CA ALA A 221 -5.23 7.55 3.53
C ALA A 221 -5.35 8.35 2.23
N ILE A 222 -4.61 9.46 2.14
CA ILE A 222 -4.57 10.31 0.95
C ILE A 222 -3.92 9.56 -0.21
N ALA A 223 -2.77 8.93 0.01
CA ALA A 223 -2.02 8.20 -1.01
C ALA A 223 -2.84 7.04 -1.60
N LEU A 224 -3.48 6.22 -0.75
CA LEU A 224 -4.33 5.12 -1.19
C LEU A 224 -5.49 5.61 -2.05
N PHE A 225 -6.15 6.68 -1.63
CA PHE A 225 -7.26 7.26 -2.39
C PHE A 225 -6.81 7.75 -3.78
N LEU A 226 -5.72 8.50 -3.84
CA LEU A 226 -5.13 8.98 -5.10
C LEU A 226 -4.65 7.83 -5.99
N GLN A 227 -4.03 6.80 -5.42
CA GLN A 227 -3.60 5.61 -6.15
C GLN A 227 -4.79 4.88 -6.79
N LEU A 228 -5.86 4.65 -6.03
CA LEU A 228 -7.06 4.01 -6.53
C LEU A 228 -7.75 4.81 -7.63
N LEU A 229 -7.64 6.13 -7.60
CA LEU A 229 -8.09 7.02 -8.69
C LEU A 229 -7.18 6.98 -9.92
N ALA A 230 -5.87 6.81 -9.73
CA ALA A 230 -4.88 6.83 -10.80
C ALA A 230 -4.92 5.56 -11.66
N ILE A 231 -4.94 4.38 -11.01
CA ILE A 231 -4.78 3.07 -11.68
C ILE A 231 -5.77 2.87 -12.84
N PRO A 232 -7.09 3.08 -12.68
CA PRO A 232 -8.03 2.90 -13.79
C PRO A 232 -7.84 3.91 -14.93
N ARG A 233 -7.29 5.09 -14.64
CA ARG A 233 -7.08 6.16 -15.63
C ARG A 233 -5.82 5.95 -16.46
N ILE A 234 -4.78 5.34 -15.88
CA ILE A 234 -3.50 5.05 -16.56
C ILE A 234 -3.56 3.70 -17.26
N GLY A 235 -4.21 2.70 -16.68
CA GLY A 235 -4.28 1.35 -17.22
C GLY A 235 -5.29 1.16 -18.37
N GLN A 236 -5.92 2.23 -18.86
CA GLN A 236 -6.84 2.21 -20.00
C GLN A 236 -6.15 2.54 -21.34
N THR A 237 -4.82 2.63 -21.35
CA THR A 237 -3.98 2.77 -22.54
C THR A 237 -3.14 1.53 -22.73
#